data_7d863a2da085d3c35630cc13191641bd
#
_entry.id   7d863a2da085d3c35630cc13191641bd
#
_cell.length_a   1.000
_cell.length_b   1.000
_cell.length_c   1.000
_cell.angle_alpha   90.00
_cell.angle_beta   90.00
_cell.angle_gamma   90.00
#
_symmetry.space_group_name_H-M   'P 1'
#
loop_
_entity.id
_entity.type
_entity.pdbx_description
1 polymer ?
#
loop_
_entity_poly.entity_id
_entity_poly.type
_entity_poly.pdbx_seq_one_letter_code
_entity_poly.pdbx_strand_id
1 'polypeptide(L)'
;SVDYAKERVAFERAIGKFQAVQHLLARLAGEVSASVAITASAADTIQRHGGMGETVFVDVASAKIRVGEAAGEGAAIAHQVHGAIGFTIEHVLHRFSRRLWSWRDDFGSESEWAVRLGALVAAKGGDEVWATITAA
;
A
#
# COMPACT_ATOMS: atom_id res chain seq x y z
N SER A 1 -0.19 9.85 -11.89
CA SER A 1 1.12 10.46 -11.56
C SER A 1 2.13 10.30 -12.69
N VAL A 2 2.28 9.09 -13.26
CA VAL A 2 3.26 8.84 -14.34
C VAL A 2 2.99 9.71 -15.57
N ASP A 3 1.75 9.73 -16.05
CA ASP A 3 1.39 10.52 -17.24
C ASP A 3 1.56 12.02 -16.97
N TYR A 4 1.12 12.49 -15.81
CA TYR A 4 1.38 13.87 -15.38
C TYR A 4 2.88 14.21 -15.41
N ALA A 5 3.74 13.32 -14.93
CA ALA A 5 5.19 13.56 -14.93
C ALA A 5 5.80 13.58 -16.35
N LYS A 6 5.18 12.88 -17.31
CA LYS A 6 5.59 12.92 -18.72
C LYS A 6 5.16 14.21 -19.44
N GLU A 7 4.03 14.77 -19.05
CA GLU A 7 3.41 15.93 -19.71
C GLU A 7 3.80 17.26 -19.08
N ARG A 8 3.91 17.30 -17.75
CA ARG A 8 4.23 18.52 -17.03
C ARG A 8 5.66 18.97 -17.30
N VAL A 9 5.80 20.15 -17.88
CA VAL A 9 7.10 20.77 -18.15
C VAL A 9 7.46 21.76 -17.05
N ALA A 10 8.68 21.68 -16.53
CA ALA A 10 9.32 22.65 -15.66
C ALA A 10 10.82 22.68 -15.96
N PHE A 11 11.42 23.86 -15.93
CA PHE A 11 12.84 24.02 -16.27
C PHE A 11 13.17 23.45 -17.65
N GLU A 12 12.32 23.78 -18.65
CA GLU A 12 12.45 23.45 -20.07
C GLU A 12 12.37 21.95 -20.42
N ARG A 13 12.00 21.10 -19.47
CA ARG A 13 11.83 19.64 -19.71
C ARG A 13 10.71 19.03 -18.89
N ALA A 14 10.23 17.88 -19.32
CA ALA A 14 9.24 17.11 -18.55
C ALA A 14 9.78 16.77 -17.15
N ILE A 15 8.94 16.92 -16.12
CA ILE A 15 9.38 16.67 -14.73
C ILE A 15 9.82 15.22 -14.50
N GLY A 16 9.30 14.26 -15.25
CA GLY A 16 9.72 12.87 -15.23
C GLY A 16 11.17 12.62 -15.71
N LYS A 17 11.86 13.66 -16.21
CA LYS A 17 13.29 13.61 -16.53
C LYS A 17 14.20 13.93 -15.33
N PHE A 18 13.64 14.38 -14.20
CA PHE A 18 14.40 14.63 -12.99
C PHE A 18 14.52 13.37 -12.15
N GLN A 19 15.74 13.06 -11.70
CA GLN A 19 16.01 11.87 -10.87
C GLN A 19 15.12 11.79 -9.63
N ALA A 20 14.89 12.90 -8.95
CA ALA A 20 14.03 12.92 -7.77
C ALA A 20 12.61 12.44 -8.06
N VAL A 21 12.04 12.84 -9.20
CA VAL A 21 10.71 12.39 -9.65
C VAL A 21 10.74 10.92 -10.06
N GLN A 22 11.79 10.49 -10.72
CA GLN A 22 11.97 9.07 -11.12
C GLN A 22 12.04 8.15 -9.91
N HIS A 23 12.79 8.53 -8.87
CA HIS A 23 12.87 7.76 -7.62
C HIS A 23 11.53 7.69 -6.90
N LEU A 24 10.79 8.80 -6.83
CA LEU A 24 9.44 8.80 -6.26
C LEU A 24 8.50 7.86 -7.02
N LEU A 25 8.51 7.92 -8.34
CA LEU A 25 7.67 7.04 -9.17
C LEU A 25 8.09 5.57 -9.09
N ALA A 26 9.38 5.28 -8.96
CA ALA A 26 9.88 3.92 -8.73
C ALA A 26 9.41 3.38 -7.36
N ARG A 27 9.49 4.18 -6.29
CA ARG A 27 8.93 3.83 -4.98
C ARG A 27 7.44 3.57 -5.08
N LEU A 28 6.68 4.45 -5.73
CA LEU A 28 5.24 4.28 -5.93
C LEU A 28 4.92 2.96 -6.67
N ALA A 29 5.70 2.61 -7.69
CA ALA A 29 5.54 1.35 -8.40
C ALA A 29 5.80 0.15 -7.48
N GLY A 30 6.81 0.22 -6.61
CA GLY A 30 7.08 -0.80 -5.59
C GLY A 30 5.92 -0.99 -4.62
N GLU A 31 5.35 0.12 -4.10
CA GLU A 31 4.18 0.08 -3.23
C GLU A 31 2.96 -0.58 -3.88
N VAL A 32 2.68 -0.22 -5.13
CA VAL A 32 1.57 -0.80 -5.91
C VAL A 32 1.81 -2.29 -6.16
N SER A 33 3.02 -2.68 -6.57
CA SER A 33 3.36 -4.08 -6.86
C SER A 33 3.26 -4.96 -5.61
N ALA A 34 3.76 -4.49 -4.47
CA ALA A 34 3.66 -5.21 -3.20
C ALA A 34 2.19 -5.36 -2.76
N SER A 35 1.38 -4.30 -2.92
CA SER A 35 -0.04 -4.33 -2.59
C SER A 35 -0.82 -5.33 -3.44
N VAL A 36 -0.54 -5.37 -4.75
CA VAL A 36 -1.18 -6.33 -5.66
C VAL A 36 -0.80 -7.76 -5.31
N ALA A 37 0.49 -8.02 -5.07
CA ALA A 37 0.98 -9.35 -4.74
C ALA A 37 0.38 -9.88 -3.44
N ILE A 38 0.41 -9.10 -2.36
CA ILE A 38 -0.09 -9.56 -1.06
C ILE A 38 -1.63 -9.70 -1.03
N THR A 39 -2.35 -8.84 -1.77
CA THR A 39 -3.80 -8.97 -1.88
C THR A 39 -4.18 -10.23 -2.67
N ALA A 40 -3.45 -10.55 -3.73
CA ALA A 40 -3.66 -11.78 -4.49
C ALA A 40 -3.37 -13.02 -3.63
N SER A 41 -2.28 -13.00 -2.85
CA SER A 41 -1.95 -14.07 -1.88
C SER A 41 -3.08 -14.28 -0.88
N ALA A 42 -3.54 -13.22 -0.23
CA ALA A 42 -4.63 -13.32 0.74
C ALA A 42 -5.93 -13.85 0.12
N ALA A 43 -6.27 -13.43 -1.10
CA ALA A 43 -7.44 -13.91 -1.81
C ALA A 43 -7.34 -15.40 -2.12
N ASP A 44 -6.17 -15.87 -2.57
CA ASP A 44 -5.92 -17.28 -2.86
C ASP A 44 -5.99 -18.13 -1.58
N THR A 45 -5.41 -17.65 -0.47
CA THR A 45 -5.47 -18.33 0.83
C THR A 45 -6.91 -18.43 1.36
N ILE A 46 -7.71 -17.38 1.23
CA ILE A 46 -9.14 -17.41 1.56
C ILE A 46 -9.86 -18.48 0.75
N GLN A 47 -9.58 -18.55 -0.55
CA GLN A 47 -10.22 -19.54 -1.44
C GLN A 47 -9.82 -20.97 -1.07
N ARG A 48 -8.55 -21.22 -0.78
CA ARG A 48 -8.04 -22.55 -0.43
C ARG A 48 -8.53 -23.05 0.92
N HIS A 49 -8.67 -22.17 1.91
CA HIS A 49 -8.97 -22.52 3.32
C HIS A 49 -10.41 -22.20 3.74
N GLY A 50 -11.29 -21.82 2.83
CA GLY A 50 -12.70 -21.56 3.13
C GLY A 50 -12.96 -20.30 3.96
N GLY A 51 -12.04 -19.35 3.96
CA GLY A 51 -12.20 -18.03 4.61
C GLY A 51 -11.97 -18.01 6.12
N MET A 52 -11.53 -19.11 6.72
CA MET A 52 -11.36 -19.25 8.18
C MET A 52 -10.02 -19.88 8.53
N GLY A 53 -9.53 -19.59 9.73
CA GLY A 53 -8.30 -20.18 10.28
C GLY A 53 -7.14 -19.20 10.41
N GLU A 54 -6.10 -19.68 11.07
CA GLU A 54 -4.92 -18.85 11.41
C GLU A 54 -4.14 -18.42 10.17
N THR A 55 -3.95 -19.32 9.20
CA THR A 55 -3.26 -19.00 7.95
C THR A 55 -3.98 -17.87 7.19
N VAL A 56 -5.31 -17.95 7.10
CA VAL A 56 -6.13 -16.88 6.50
C VAL A 56 -5.98 -15.58 7.28
N PHE A 57 -5.98 -15.64 8.61
CA PHE A 57 -5.78 -14.44 9.43
C PHE A 57 -4.42 -13.79 9.18
N VAL A 58 -3.33 -14.57 9.12
CA VAL A 58 -1.97 -14.07 8.87
C VAL A 58 -1.89 -13.36 7.53
N ASP A 59 -2.41 -13.96 6.46
CA ASP A 59 -2.38 -13.37 5.12
C ASP A 59 -3.27 -12.13 5.01
N VAL A 60 -4.48 -12.17 5.55
CA VAL A 60 -5.38 -11.01 5.54
C VAL A 60 -4.83 -9.86 6.37
N ALA A 61 -4.26 -10.15 7.55
CA ALA A 61 -3.62 -9.13 8.38
C ALA A 61 -2.42 -8.50 7.66
N SER A 62 -1.56 -9.32 7.06
CA SER A 62 -0.40 -8.86 6.28
C SER A 62 -0.82 -8.01 5.09
N ALA A 63 -1.87 -8.41 4.36
CA ALA A 63 -2.42 -7.65 3.25
C ALA A 63 -2.99 -6.30 3.73
N LYS A 64 -3.76 -6.29 4.81
CA LYS A 64 -4.37 -5.08 5.35
C LYS A 64 -3.32 -4.07 5.84
N ILE A 65 -2.28 -4.55 6.54
CA ILE A 65 -1.16 -3.73 6.99
C ILE A 65 -0.42 -3.13 5.78
N ARG A 66 0.01 -3.97 4.85
CA ARG A 66 0.82 -3.55 3.71
C ARG A 66 0.09 -2.60 2.76
N VAL A 67 -1.19 -2.87 2.48
CA VAL A 67 -2.03 -2.00 1.63
C VAL A 67 -2.34 -0.67 2.33
N GLY A 68 -2.55 -0.68 3.65
CA GLY A 68 -2.74 0.54 4.45
C GLY A 68 -1.53 1.46 4.40
N GLU A 69 -0.33 0.91 4.59
CA GLU A 69 0.94 1.66 4.44
C GLU A 69 1.10 2.21 3.02
N ALA A 70 0.86 1.37 2.02
CA ALA A 70 0.96 1.75 0.60
C ALA A 70 -0.02 2.86 0.22
N ALA A 71 -1.22 2.87 0.79
CA ALA A 71 -2.20 3.94 0.57
C ALA A 71 -1.69 5.29 1.09
N GLY A 72 -1.07 5.31 2.27
CA GLY A 72 -0.46 6.51 2.85
C GLY A 72 0.73 7.01 2.03
N GLU A 73 1.70 6.14 1.80
CA GLU A 73 2.93 6.45 1.06
C GLU A 73 2.63 6.82 -0.40
N GLY A 74 1.77 6.06 -1.06
CA GLY A 74 1.38 6.30 -2.44
C GLY A 74 0.65 7.63 -2.62
N ALA A 75 -0.24 8.00 -1.69
CA ALA A 75 -0.88 9.31 -1.70
C ALA A 75 0.14 10.44 -1.51
N ALA A 76 1.07 10.31 -0.56
CA ALA A 76 2.11 11.30 -0.32
C ALA A 76 3.01 11.50 -1.55
N ILE A 77 3.46 10.41 -2.17
CA ILE A 77 4.26 10.46 -3.41
C ILE A 77 3.47 11.12 -4.54
N ALA A 78 2.21 10.74 -4.73
CA ALA A 78 1.37 11.32 -5.77
C ALA A 78 1.22 12.84 -5.60
N HIS A 79 0.94 13.32 -4.38
CA HIS A 79 0.86 14.74 -4.09
C HIS A 79 2.19 15.45 -4.28
N GLN A 80 3.31 14.84 -3.89
CA GLN A 80 4.64 15.39 -4.12
C GLN A 80 4.96 15.56 -5.60
N VAL A 81 4.60 14.59 -6.44
CA VAL A 81 4.83 14.64 -7.90
C VAL A 81 3.96 15.70 -8.57
N HIS A 82 2.71 15.87 -8.13
CA HIS A 82 1.81 16.88 -8.70
C HIS A 82 2.07 18.28 -8.17
N GLY A 83 2.66 18.41 -6.96
CA GLY A 83 2.86 19.68 -6.29
C GLY A 83 1.54 20.35 -5.92
N ALA A 84 1.54 21.69 -5.91
CA ALA A 84 0.39 22.48 -5.44
C ALA A 84 -0.93 22.12 -6.12
N ILE A 85 -0.93 21.83 -7.42
CA ILE A 85 -2.16 21.53 -8.16
C ILE A 85 -2.86 20.25 -7.65
N GLY A 86 -2.10 19.30 -7.10
CA GLY A 86 -2.66 18.07 -6.54
C GLY A 86 -3.58 18.30 -5.34
N PHE A 87 -3.45 19.45 -4.68
CA PHE A 87 -4.27 19.85 -3.53
C PHE A 87 -5.46 20.73 -3.91
N THR A 88 -5.54 21.16 -5.16
CA THR A 88 -6.62 22.04 -5.62
C THR A 88 -7.84 21.24 -6.08
N ILE A 89 -9.00 21.92 -6.12
CA ILE A 89 -10.25 21.31 -6.60
C ILE A 89 -10.25 21.08 -8.12
N GLU A 90 -9.42 21.80 -8.85
CA GLU A 90 -9.28 21.69 -10.30
C GLU A 90 -8.66 20.36 -10.74
N HIS A 91 -7.83 19.76 -9.88
CA HIS A 91 -7.17 18.49 -10.19
C HIS A 91 -7.82 17.31 -9.49
N VAL A 92 -8.02 16.22 -10.21
CA VAL A 92 -8.75 15.03 -9.72
C VAL A 92 -8.03 14.26 -8.61
N LEU A 93 -6.72 14.48 -8.38
CA LEU A 93 -5.90 13.69 -7.46
C LEU A 93 -6.48 13.62 -6.03
N HIS A 94 -6.97 14.75 -5.52
CA HIS A 94 -7.55 14.81 -4.17
C HIS A 94 -8.72 13.85 -3.95
N ARG A 95 -9.46 13.50 -5.01
CA ARG A 95 -10.57 12.53 -4.92
C ARG A 95 -10.05 11.12 -4.68
N PHE A 96 -8.92 10.77 -5.29
CA PHE A 96 -8.29 9.46 -5.11
C PHE A 96 -7.60 9.35 -3.75
N SER A 97 -6.81 10.33 -3.34
CA SER A 97 -6.12 10.30 -2.05
C SER A 97 -7.11 10.27 -0.87
N ARG A 98 -8.19 11.06 -0.94
CA ARG A 98 -9.24 11.02 0.10
C ARG A 98 -9.93 9.66 0.18
N ARG A 99 -10.19 8.99 -0.94
CA ARG A 99 -10.72 7.62 -0.95
C ARG A 99 -9.75 6.62 -0.36
N LEU A 100 -8.47 6.68 -0.73
CA LEU A 100 -7.45 5.80 -0.18
C LEU A 100 -7.37 5.94 1.34
N TRP A 101 -7.39 7.17 1.86
CA TRP A 101 -7.36 7.43 3.30
C TRP A 101 -8.64 6.93 4.00
N SER A 102 -9.82 7.10 3.39
CA SER A 102 -11.06 6.56 3.95
C SER A 102 -11.05 5.04 3.99
N TRP A 103 -10.70 4.39 2.88
CA TRP A 103 -10.66 2.92 2.78
C TRP A 103 -9.57 2.26 3.62
N ARG A 104 -8.50 3.01 3.92
CA ARG A 104 -7.44 2.56 4.81
C ARG A 104 -7.97 2.20 6.19
N ASP A 105 -8.91 2.99 6.70
CA ASP A 105 -9.49 2.79 8.03
C ASP A 105 -10.70 1.84 8.04
N ASP A 106 -11.28 1.55 6.87
CA ASP A 106 -12.39 0.61 6.74
C ASP A 106 -11.97 -0.80 7.20
N PHE A 107 -12.77 -1.42 8.05
CA PHE A 107 -12.51 -2.74 8.64
C PHE A 107 -11.25 -2.80 9.53
N GLY A 108 -10.85 -1.71 10.10
CA GLY A 108 -9.67 -1.56 10.95
C GLY A 108 -8.44 -1.02 10.23
N SER A 109 -7.70 -0.16 10.90
CA SER A 109 -6.46 0.43 10.38
C SER A 109 -5.31 -0.59 10.33
N GLU A 110 -4.25 -0.26 9.57
CA GLU A 110 -3.02 -1.06 9.56
C GLU A 110 -2.43 -1.25 10.95
N SER A 111 -2.52 -0.24 11.81
CA SER A 111 -2.02 -0.31 13.19
C SER A 111 -2.80 -1.31 14.04
N GLU A 112 -4.13 -1.35 13.92
CA GLU A 112 -4.97 -2.34 14.64
C GLU A 112 -4.66 -3.76 14.17
N TRP A 113 -4.52 -3.97 12.86
CA TRP A 113 -4.16 -5.27 12.32
C TRP A 113 -2.74 -5.69 12.70
N ALA A 114 -1.78 -4.74 12.75
CA ALA A 114 -0.41 -5.00 13.19
C ALA A 114 -0.37 -5.44 14.67
N VAL A 115 -1.14 -4.81 15.54
CA VAL A 115 -1.25 -5.21 16.95
C VAL A 115 -1.81 -6.63 17.08
N ARG A 116 -2.86 -6.96 16.34
CA ARG A 116 -3.48 -8.30 16.35
C ARG A 116 -2.52 -9.37 15.83
N LEU A 117 -1.82 -9.10 14.73
CA LEU A 117 -0.82 -10.01 14.17
C LEU A 117 0.37 -10.17 15.12
N GLY A 118 0.85 -9.07 15.70
CA GLY A 118 1.92 -9.10 16.69
C GLY A 118 1.56 -9.89 17.93
N ALA A 119 0.32 -9.81 18.43
CA ALA A 119 -0.16 -10.60 19.55
C ALA A 119 -0.16 -12.11 19.22
N LEU A 120 -0.56 -12.50 18.01
CA LEU A 120 -0.49 -13.89 17.56
C LEU A 120 0.95 -14.40 17.55
N VAL A 121 1.86 -13.63 16.96
CA VAL A 121 3.29 -13.99 16.88
C VAL A 121 3.91 -14.09 18.28
N ALA A 122 3.62 -13.14 19.17
CA ALA A 122 4.12 -13.15 20.54
C ALA A 122 3.63 -14.37 21.34
N ALA A 123 2.38 -14.79 21.11
CA ALA A 123 1.82 -15.97 21.79
C ALA A 123 2.47 -17.28 21.33
N LYS A 124 2.92 -17.35 20.07
CA LYS A 124 3.61 -18.52 19.51
C LYS A 124 5.09 -18.59 19.89
N GLY A 125 5.72 -17.45 20.05
CA GLY A 125 7.15 -17.33 20.25
C GLY A 125 7.95 -17.14 18.97
N GLY A 126 9.16 -16.59 19.14
CA GLY A 126 10.03 -16.20 18.00
C GLY A 126 10.44 -17.36 17.10
N ASP A 127 10.59 -18.57 17.66
CA ASP A 127 11.02 -19.75 16.93
C ASP A 127 9.98 -20.22 15.89
N GLU A 128 8.70 -19.90 16.10
CA GLU A 128 7.60 -20.27 15.22
C GLU A 128 7.30 -19.25 14.10
N VAL A 129 7.99 -18.11 14.08
CA VAL A 129 7.73 -17.03 13.11
C VAL A 129 7.88 -17.52 11.68
N TRP A 130 8.99 -18.21 11.39
CA TRP A 130 9.25 -18.70 10.03
C TRP A 130 8.21 -19.73 9.59
N ALA A 131 7.89 -20.68 10.43
CA ALA A 131 6.86 -21.67 10.15
C ALA A 131 5.49 -21.03 9.92
N THR A 132 5.13 -20.00 10.69
CA THR A 132 3.88 -19.25 10.53
C THR A 132 3.80 -18.52 9.20
N ILE A 133 4.91 -17.89 8.75
CA ILE A 133 4.95 -17.16 7.47
C ILE A 133 4.91 -18.10 6.27
N THR A 134 5.52 -19.27 6.37
CA THR A 134 5.63 -20.24 5.27
C THR A 134 4.50 -21.26 5.20
N ALA A 135 3.58 -21.25 6.16
CA ALA A 135 2.40 -22.12 6.17
C ALA A 135 1.26 -21.60 5.24
N ALA A 136 1.40 -20.39 4.69
CA ALA A 136 0.41 -19.75 3.84
C ALA A 136 0.44 -20.24 2.38
#